data_3a318b34d38c82fdf4bcebeffbb546c0
#
_entry.id   3a318b34d38c82fdf4bcebeffbb546c0
#
_cell.length_a   1.000
_cell.length_b   1.000
_cell.length_c   1.000
_cell.angle_alpha   90.00
_cell.angle_beta   90.00
_cell.angle_gamma   90.00
#
_symmetry.space_group_name_H-M   'P 1'
#
loop_
_entity.id
_entity.type
_entity.pdbx_description
1 polymer ?
#
loop_
_entity_poly.entity_id
_entity_poly.type
_entity_poly.pdbx_seq_one_letter_code
_entity_poly.pdbx_strand_id
1 'polypeptide(L)'
;LLAFMDREELLARAPAPSDGAGAAISGPKSGSAGTPETQGDASAQVAETQPDSLGDWITRHRSELDGPARDPGPGTGSRLADAKSNNGAMKTNAPDTPMRRDRRYQRSVLLALDPGHGGEDPGATGPSGVHEKDVVLLIGRHLRELAMNTPNMRVMMTRDSDFFVPLWMRVEKAQRANADLFTSIHADGWYTPQARGASVYCLSEGGASSVEARMMAQRENASDAIGGIDINSRDYQVAKVLLDMSTTAQINASLRMAGPTLKKMGSIVHLHSHQVQQAGFVVLKSPTVPSMLVETAFISNPEEEARLQTPAYRKQVARAIFEGIREYLATNPPLARRRTFV
;
A
#
# COMPACT_ATOMS: atom_id res chain seq x y z
N LEU A 1 11.97 -32.84 19.21
CA LEU A 1 12.30 -32.41 20.58
C LEU A 1 13.12 -31.13 20.48
N LEU A 2 12.47 -29.98 20.47
CA LEU A 2 13.10 -28.67 20.57
C LEU A 2 13.12 -28.32 22.05
N ALA A 3 14.32 -28.27 22.61
CA ALA A 3 14.54 -27.79 23.96
C ALA A 3 14.29 -26.26 24.01
N PHE A 4 13.41 -25.83 24.88
CA PHE A 4 13.24 -24.42 25.26
C PHE A 4 14.49 -23.99 26.01
N MET A 5 15.28 -23.09 25.43
CA MET A 5 16.32 -22.38 26.16
C MET A 5 15.69 -21.29 27.00
N ASP A 6 16.01 -21.26 28.28
CA ASP A 6 15.50 -20.34 29.28
C ASP A 6 16.11 -18.93 29.09
N ARG A 7 15.35 -17.88 29.45
CA ARG A 7 15.72 -16.47 29.28
C ARG A 7 17.03 -16.09 30.01
N GLU A 8 17.38 -16.82 31.05
CA GLU A 8 18.63 -16.59 31.81
C GLU A 8 19.88 -17.06 31.06
N GLU A 9 19.78 -18.07 30.20
CA GLU A 9 20.92 -18.58 29.43
C GLU A 9 21.32 -17.66 28.27
N LEU A 10 20.39 -16.84 27.77
CA LEU A 10 20.64 -15.84 26.73
C LEU A 10 21.37 -14.59 27.24
N LEU A 11 21.20 -14.26 28.53
CA LEU A 11 21.88 -13.13 29.19
C LEU A 11 23.31 -13.42 29.61
N ALA A 12 23.68 -14.69 29.74
CA ALA A 12 25.03 -15.12 30.14
C ALA A 12 26.07 -15.12 29.00
N ARG A 13 25.64 -14.85 27.74
CA ARG A 13 26.51 -14.83 26.54
C ARG A 13 26.83 -13.46 26.00
N ALA A 14 26.48 -12.37 26.69
CA ALA A 14 26.88 -11.03 26.27
C ALA A 14 28.35 -10.79 26.69
N PRO A 15 29.22 -10.29 25.79
CA PRO A 15 30.61 -9.93 26.18
C PRO A 15 30.59 -8.72 27.12
N ALA A 16 31.40 -8.80 28.18
CA ALA A 16 31.57 -7.74 29.16
C ALA A 16 32.19 -6.49 28.53
N PRO A 17 31.82 -5.28 29.01
CA PRO A 17 32.47 -4.05 28.58
C PRO A 17 33.91 -3.99 29.12
N SER A 18 34.87 -3.68 28.24
CA SER A 18 36.27 -3.49 28.58
C SER A 18 36.46 -2.18 29.36
N ASP A 19 36.90 -2.29 30.61
CA ASP A 19 37.43 -1.16 31.39
C ASP A 19 38.71 -0.64 30.77
N GLY A 20 38.74 0.62 30.39
CA GLY A 20 39.94 1.35 29.95
C GLY A 20 40.15 2.62 30.78
N ALA A 21 41.17 2.57 31.55
CA ALA A 21 41.66 3.45 32.61
C ALA A 21 41.64 4.97 32.32
N GLY A 22 41.44 5.71 33.40
CA GLY A 22 41.46 7.16 33.47
C GLY A 22 42.84 7.80 33.37
N ALA A 23 42.84 9.06 32.97
CA ALA A 23 43.87 10.04 33.29
C ALA A 23 43.25 11.41 33.50
N ALA A 24 43.34 11.90 34.73
CA ALA A 24 43.00 13.26 35.11
C ALA A 24 44.16 14.21 34.78
N ILE A 25 43.90 15.39 34.25
CA ILE A 25 44.75 16.59 34.39
C ILE A 25 43.89 17.85 34.48
N SER A 26 44.09 18.53 35.58
CA SER A 26 43.77 19.83 36.13
C SER A 26 43.60 21.01 35.15
N GLY A 27 42.63 21.94 35.52
CA GLY A 27 42.52 23.28 34.94
C GLY A 27 43.62 24.26 35.48
N PRO A 28 43.56 25.52 35.05
CA PRO A 28 43.10 26.58 35.93
C PRO A 28 42.34 27.77 35.30
N LYS A 29 41.46 28.32 36.12
CA LYS A 29 41.02 29.68 36.45
C LYS A 29 41.24 30.88 35.50
N SER A 30 40.06 31.58 35.31
CA SER A 30 39.79 33.02 35.49
C SER A 30 40.36 34.07 34.55
N GLY A 31 39.48 34.96 34.07
CA GLY A 31 39.79 36.27 33.52
C GLY A 31 38.59 36.99 32.92
N SER A 32 38.17 38.02 33.57
CA SER A 32 37.03 38.91 33.48
C SER A 32 37.03 39.85 32.28
N ALA A 33 35.81 40.34 31.97
CA ALA A 33 35.40 41.69 31.59
C ALA A 33 35.67 42.19 30.14
N GLY A 34 34.60 42.73 29.53
CA GLY A 34 34.67 43.74 28.50
C GLY A 34 33.58 43.66 27.42
N THR A 35 32.43 44.31 27.67
CA THR A 35 31.56 44.85 26.61
C THR A 35 32.22 46.11 26.01
N PRO A 36 31.99 46.48 24.74
CA PRO A 36 30.78 47.25 24.39
C PRO A 36 30.17 46.92 23.00
N GLU A 37 28.93 47.41 22.91
CA GLU A 37 28.01 47.57 21.80
C GLU A 37 28.62 47.95 20.43
N THR A 38 28.07 47.41 19.35
CA THR A 38 27.63 48.22 18.20
C THR A 38 26.61 47.46 17.34
N GLN A 39 25.62 48.20 16.92
CA GLN A 39 24.48 47.90 16.06
C GLN A 39 24.89 47.41 14.66
N GLY A 40 24.09 46.58 14.02
CA GLY A 40 24.21 46.30 12.59
C GLY A 40 23.25 45.19 12.10
N ASP A 41 22.13 45.60 11.64
CA ASP A 41 21.35 45.10 10.50
C ASP A 41 20.73 43.69 10.55
N ALA A 42 19.39 43.71 10.67
CA ALA A 42 18.49 42.63 10.48
C ALA A 42 18.31 42.35 8.98
N SER A 43 18.99 41.36 8.45
CA SER A 43 18.55 40.68 7.22
C SER A 43 17.64 39.53 7.58
N ALA A 44 16.34 39.73 7.33
CA ALA A 44 15.32 38.71 7.40
C ALA A 44 15.66 37.59 6.42
N GLN A 45 16.10 36.44 6.94
CA GLN A 45 16.09 35.21 6.19
C GLN A 45 14.62 34.79 6.00
N VAL A 46 14.16 34.94 4.75
CA VAL A 46 12.92 34.33 4.28
C VAL A 46 13.09 32.82 4.47
N ALA A 47 12.29 32.26 5.36
CA ALA A 47 12.16 30.82 5.47
C ALA A 47 11.67 30.30 4.12
N GLU A 48 12.49 29.57 3.40
CA GLU A 48 12.08 28.77 2.25
C GLU A 48 11.04 27.78 2.77
N THR A 49 9.77 28.04 2.43
CA THR A 49 8.70 27.07 2.59
C THR A 49 9.05 25.88 1.75
N GLN A 50 9.29 24.75 2.40
CA GLN A 50 9.41 23.46 1.70
C GLN A 50 8.17 23.26 0.82
N PRO A 51 8.33 22.86 -0.46
CA PRO A 51 7.19 22.69 -1.34
C PRO A 51 6.24 21.65 -0.75
N ASP A 52 4.95 21.98 -0.74
CA ASP A 52 3.87 21.07 -0.38
C ASP A 52 3.85 19.91 -1.38
N SER A 53 4.57 18.83 -1.03
CA SER A 53 4.77 17.66 -1.88
C SER A 53 3.46 17.01 -2.34
N LEU A 54 2.38 17.21 -1.57
CA LEU A 54 1.06 16.71 -1.90
C LEU A 54 0.33 17.63 -2.87
N GLY A 55 0.39 18.96 -2.66
CA GLY A 55 -0.17 19.97 -3.57
C GLY A 55 0.46 19.87 -4.96
N ASP A 56 1.77 19.73 -5.00
CA ASP A 56 2.53 19.56 -6.25
C ASP A 56 2.22 18.23 -6.95
N TRP A 57 2.01 17.17 -6.20
CA TRP A 57 1.60 15.89 -6.77
C TRP A 57 0.19 15.96 -7.35
N ILE A 58 -0.77 16.53 -6.62
CA ILE A 58 -2.15 16.74 -7.11
C ILE A 58 -2.16 17.62 -8.36
N THR A 59 -1.36 18.67 -8.38
CA THR A 59 -1.28 19.59 -9.52
C THR A 59 -0.71 18.90 -10.76
N ARG A 60 0.32 18.08 -10.60
CA ARG A 60 0.95 17.33 -11.72
C ARG A 60 0.09 16.19 -12.25
N HIS A 61 -0.75 15.56 -11.43
CA HIS A 61 -1.58 14.42 -11.83
C HIS A 61 -3.07 14.75 -11.92
N ARG A 62 -3.42 16.04 -11.86
CA ARG A 62 -4.82 16.51 -11.94
C ARG A 62 -5.51 16.06 -13.22
N SER A 63 -4.81 16.08 -14.34
CA SER A 63 -5.33 15.63 -15.64
C SER A 63 -5.60 14.13 -15.72
N GLU A 64 -4.94 13.33 -14.87
CA GLU A 64 -5.17 11.88 -14.75
C GLU A 64 -6.35 11.57 -13.81
N LEU A 65 -6.66 12.48 -12.90
CA LEU A 65 -7.75 12.36 -11.92
C LEU A 65 -9.07 12.90 -12.47
N ASP A 66 -9.03 13.94 -13.31
CA ASP A 66 -10.16 14.52 -14.02
C ASP A 66 -10.26 13.84 -15.38
N GLY A 67 -11.06 12.78 -15.50
CA GLY A 67 -11.41 12.19 -16.81
C GLY A 67 -12.07 13.24 -17.70
N PRO A 68 -12.05 13.10 -19.06
CA PRO A 68 -12.49 14.13 -19.98
C PRO A 68 -13.90 14.61 -19.65
N ALA A 69 -14.02 15.90 -19.39
CA ALA A 69 -15.29 16.59 -19.18
C ALA A 69 -16.16 16.41 -20.41
N ARG A 70 -17.29 15.76 -20.27
CA ARG A 70 -18.33 15.75 -21.32
C ARG A 70 -19.12 17.04 -21.21
N ASP A 71 -19.07 17.84 -22.27
CA ASP A 71 -19.92 18.99 -22.49
C ASP A 71 -21.39 18.65 -22.28
N PRO A 72 -22.17 19.45 -21.56
CA PRO A 72 -23.61 19.33 -21.50
C PRO A 72 -24.19 19.98 -22.78
N GLY A 73 -24.64 19.18 -23.73
CA GLY A 73 -25.41 19.64 -24.88
C GLY A 73 -26.75 20.29 -24.43
N PRO A 74 -27.31 21.24 -25.23
CA PRO A 74 -28.42 22.09 -24.83
C PRO A 74 -29.73 21.32 -24.70
N GLY A 75 -30.42 21.58 -23.57
CA GLY A 75 -31.75 21.07 -23.30
C GLY A 75 -32.81 21.63 -24.23
N THR A 76 -33.72 20.79 -24.70
CA THR A 76 -34.97 21.19 -25.26
C THR A 76 -36.13 20.74 -24.38
N GLY A 77 -36.99 21.72 -24.13
CA GLY A 77 -38.02 21.70 -23.10
C GLY A 77 -39.21 20.78 -23.36
N SER A 78 -39.83 20.54 -22.29
CA SER A 78 -41.19 20.21 -21.92
C SER A 78 -42.25 20.25 -22.99
N ARG A 79 -43.07 19.21 -23.05
CA ARG A 79 -44.54 19.35 -23.13
C ARG A 79 -45.23 18.13 -22.53
N LEU A 80 -46.01 18.40 -21.47
CA LEU A 80 -47.07 17.55 -20.94
C LEU A 80 -48.21 17.43 -21.99
N ALA A 81 -48.69 16.22 -22.22
CA ALA A 81 -50.02 16.00 -22.79
C ALA A 81 -50.59 14.68 -22.24
N ASP A 82 -51.69 14.82 -21.54
CA ASP A 82 -52.60 13.77 -21.10
C ASP A 82 -53.15 12.96 -22.29
N ALA A 83 -53.24 11.65 -22.15
CA ALA A 83 -54.22 10.87 -22.92
C ALA A 83 -54.58 9.55 -22.19
N LYS A 84 -55.87 9.42 -22.11
CA LYS A 84 -56.68 8.41 -21.42
C LYS A 84 -56.48 6.98 -21.94
N SER A 85 -56.67 6.06 -20.99
CA SER A 85 -57.13 4.69 -21.06
C SER A 85 -57.84 4.26 -22.33
N ASN A 86 -57.40 3.12 -22.91
CA ASN A 86 -58.35 2.20 -23.54
C ASN A 86 -57.84 0.75 -23.47
N ASN A 87 -58.67 -0.11 -22.88
CA ASN A 87 -58.53 -1.56 -22.82
C ASN A 87 -58.75 -2.16 -24.22
N GLY A 88 -57.84 -3.01 -24.65
CA GLY A 88 -58.01 -3.85 -25.83
C GLY A 88 -57.07 -5.04 -25.79
N ALA A 89 -57.57 -6.18 -25.37
CA ALA A 89 -56.84 -7.44 -25.40
C ALA A 89 -56.58 -7.89 -26.84
N MET A 90 -55.34 -8.00 -27.24
CA MET A 90 -54.95 -8.70 -28.45
C MET A 90 -53.72 -9.58 -28.19
N LYS A 91 -53.95 -10.89 -28.19
CA LYS A 91 -52.88 -11.90 -28.17
C LYS A 91 -52.14 -11.86 -29.50
N THR A 92 -50.90 -11.48 -29.50
CA THR A 92 -49.99 -11.72 -30.62
C THR A 92 -48.77 -12.46 -30.11
N ASN A 93 -48.57 -13.67 -30.64
CA ASN A 93 -47.35 -14.44 -30.53
C ASN A 93 -46.21 -13.63 -31.18
N ALA A 94 -45.34 -13.04 -30.36
CA ALA A 94 -44.06 -12.50 -30.78
C ALA A 94 -42.96 -13.53 -30.52
N PRO A 95 -42.02 -13.73 -31.47
CA PRO A 95 -40.92 -14.66 -31.30
C PRO A 95 -40.02 -14.21 -30.17
N ASP A 96 -39.54 -15.17 -29.41
CA ASP A 96 -38.57 -15.06 -28.31
C ASP A 96 -37.36 -14.28 -28.82
N THR A 97 -37.35 -12.98 -28.60
CA THR A 97 -36.17 -12.14 -28.81
C THR A 97 -35.26 -12.45 -27.58
N PRO A 98 -34.00 -12.89 -27.78
CA PRO A 98 -33.13 -13.14 -26.69
C PRO A 98 -33.02 -11.85 -25.87
N MET A 99 -33.43 -11.94 -24.58
CA MET A 99 -33.30 -10.86 -23.61
C MET A 99 -31.93 -10.20 -23.80
N ARG A 100 -31.93 -8.96 -24.27
CA ARG A 100 -30.76 -8.09 -24.20
C ARG A 100 -30.29 -8.17 -22.74
N ARG A 101 -29.21 -8.88 -22.49
CA ARG A 101 -28.50 -8.79 -21.21
C ARG A 101 -28.30 -7.33 -20.95
N ASP A 102 -29.02 -6.81 -19.99
CA ASP A 102 -28.89 -5.47 -19.47
C ASP A 102 -27.39 -5.21 -19.29
N ARG A 103 -26.80 -4.39 -20.15
CA ARG A 103 -25.46 -3.85 -19.92
C ARG A 103 -25.64 -2.90 -18.74
N ARG A 104 -25.78 -3.49 -17.54
CA ARG A 104 -25.60 -2.74 -16.31
C ARG A 104 -24.30 -2.00 -16.52
N TYR A 105 -24.33 -0.70 -16.40
CA TYR A 105 -23.15 0.16 -16.44
C TYR A 105 -22.15 -0.39 -15.44
N GLN A 106 -21.27 -1.27 -15.90
CA GLN A 106 -20.18 -1.78 -15.08
C GLN A 106 -19.20 -0.64 -14.97
N ARG A 107 -19.21 -0.01 -13.81
CA ARG A 107 -18.21 0.98 -13.43
C ARG A 107 -16.82 0.36 -13.57
N SER A 108 -15.86 1.11 -14.09
CA SER A 108 -14.47 0.65 -14.10
C SER A 108 -13.97 0.47 -12.67
N VAL A 109 -13.26 -0.63 -12.41
CA VAL A 109 -12.56 -0.91 -11.17
C VAL A 109 -11.27 -0.09 -11.14
N LEU A 110 -11.02 0.63 -10.05
CA LEU A 110 -9.73 1.28 -9.81
C LEU A 110 -8.92 0.44 -8.81
N LEU A 111 -7.81 -0.11 -9.28
CA LEU A 111 -6.84 -0.85 -8.47
C LEU A 111 -5.71 0.09 -8.05
N ALA A 112 -5.53 0.27 -6.75
CA ALA A 112 -4.37 0.94 -6.20
C ALA A 112 -3.25 -0.08 -5.96
N LEU A 113 -2.10 0.12 -6.59
CA LEU A 113 -0.90 -0.67 -6.43
C LEU A 113 0.11 0.13 -5.61
N ASP A 114 0.66 -0.52 -4.61
CA ASP A 114 1.61 0.07 -3.68
C ASP A 114 2.91 -0.74 -3.69
N PRO A 115 3.87 -0.43 -4.55
CA PRO A 115 5.21 -0.96 -4.39
C PRO A 115 5.82 -0.43 -3.09
N GLY A 116 6.14 -1.33 -2.15
CA GLY A 116 6.69 -0.97 -0.85
C GLY A 116 8.00 -0.17 -0.96
N HIS A 117 8.39 0.52 0.12
CA HIS A 117 9.66 1.25 0.20
C HIS A 117 9.82 2.36 -0.85
N GLY A 118 11.08 2.74 -1.15
CA GLY A 118 11.42 3.74 -2.17
C GLY A 118 12.28 4.89 -1.63
N GLY A 119 13.07 5.54 -2.50
CA GLY A 119 13.95 6.63 -2.12
C GLY A 119 14.95 6.22 -1.04
N GLU A 120 14.90 6.91 0.08
CA GLU A 120 15.76 6.71 1.25
C GLU A 120 15.52 5.37 1.97
N ASP A 121 14.34 4.77 1.80
CA ASP A 121 14.02 3.46 2.33
C ASP A 121 14.27 2.37 1.28
N PRO A 122 15.38 1.62 1.38
CA PRO A 122 15.70 0.56 0.43
C PRO A 122 14.83 -0.69 0.62
N GLY A 123 14.14 -0.84 1.76
CA GLY A 123 13.59 -2.11 2.22
C GLY A 123 14.68 -3.10 2.59
N ALA A 124 14.38 -4.37 2.51
CA ALA A 124 15.37 -5.41 2.70
C ALA A 124 16.42 -5.40 1.57
N THR A 125 17.64 -5.82 1.93
CA THR A 125 18.74 -5.95 0.96
C THR A 125 19.13 -7.42 0.85
N GLY A 126 19.13 -7.94 -0.36
CA GLY A 126 19.54 -9.31 -0.65
C GLY A 126 21.05 -9.50 -0.56
N PRO A 127 21.53 -10.77 -0.53
CA PRO A 127 22.95 -11.10 -0.42
C PRO A 127 23.83 -10.53 -1.54
N SER A 128 23.28 -10.31 -2.72
CA SER A 128 24.01 -9.70 -3.86
C SER A 128 23.92 -8.17 -3.90
N GLY A 129 23.26 -7.55 -2.92
CA GLY A 129 23.10 -6.10 -2.81
C GLY A 129 21.88 -5.56 -3.54
N VAL A 130 20.96 -6.41 -4.00
CA VAL A 130 19.70 -5.98 -4.61
C VAL A 130 18.77 -5.47 -3.53
N HIS A 131 18.18 -4.30 -3.74
CA HIS A 131 17.22 -3.71 -2.82
C HIS A 131 15.79 -4.13 -3.14
N GLU A 132 15.01 -4.35 -2.11
CA GLU A 132 13.60 -4.69 -2.20
C GLU A 132 12.82 -3.64 -3.00
N LYS A 133 13.03 -2.34 -2.71
CA LYS A 133 12.36 -1.24 -3.40
C LYS A 133 12.39 -1.31 -4.92
N ASP A 134 13.49 -1.82 -5.49
CA ASP A 134 13.66 -1.92 -6.94
C ASP A 134 12.88 -3.09 -7.53
N VAL A 135 12.90 -4.22 -6.85
CA VAL A 135 12.23 -5.44 -7.28
C VAL A 135 10.71 -5.27 -7.23
N VAL A 136 10.19 -4.75 -6.11
CA VAL A 136 8.74 -4.58 -5.93
C VAL A 136 8.15 -3.53 -6.88
N LEU A 137 8.92 -2.48 -7.22
CA LEU A 137 8.54 -1.52 -8.25
C LEU A 137 8.39 -2.20 -9.63
N LEU A 138 9.31 -3.09 -9.99
CA LEU A 138 9.25 -3.83 -11.26
C LEU A 138 8.06 -4.80 -11.28
N ILE A 139 7.76 -5.50 -10.17
CA ILE A 139 6.56 -6.34 -10.05
C ILE A 139 5.30 -5.49 -10.18
N GLY A 140 5.23 -4.36 -9.48
CA GLY A 140 4.10 -3.42 -9.55
C GLY A 140 3.84 -2.90 -10.97
N ARG A 141 4.91 -2.58 -11.73
CA ARG A 141 4.79 -2.17 -13.14
C ARG A 141 4.23 -3.28 -14.02
N HIS A 142 4.64 -4.54 -13.84
CA HIS A 142 4.05 -5.66 -14.58
C HIS A 142 2.58 -5.89 -14.20
N LEU A 143 2.23 -5.74 -12.92
CA LEU A 143 0.84 -5.85 -12.47
C LEU A 143 -0.02 -4.72 -13.04
N ARG A 144 0.50 -3.49 -13.08
CA ARG A 144 -0.14 -2.34 -13.75
C ARG A 144 -0.43 -2.65 -15.21
N GLU A 145 0.56 -3.16 -15.95
CA GLU A 145 0.42 -3.50 -17.36
C GLU A 145 -0.72 -4.51 -17.58
N LEU A 146 -0.78 -5.59 -16.80
CA LEU A 146 -1.84 -6.59 -16.87
C LEU A 146 -3.22 -6.00 -16.62
N ALA A 147 -3.34 -5.16 -15.59
CA ALA A 147 -4.61 -4.55 -15.21
C ALA A 147 -5.06 -3.50 -16.24
N MET A 148 -4.17 -2.65 -16.75
CA MET A 148 -4.50 -1.64 -17.76
C MET A 148 -4.90 -2.26 -19.12
N ASN A 149 -4.39 -3.44 -19.45
CA ASN A 149 -4.78 -4.20 -20.64
C ASN A 149 -6.10 -4.98 -20.45
N THR A 150 -6.74 -4.86 -19.28
CA THR A 150 -8.01 -5.55 -18.97
C THR A 150 -9.18 -4.56 -19.09
N PRO A 151 -10.24 -4.88 -19.86
CA PRO A 151 -11.40 -4.00 -19.99
C PRO A 151 -12.03 -3.65 -18.63
N ASN A 152 -12.44 -2.41 -18.47
CA ASN A 152 -13.07 -1.87 -17.26
C ASN A 152 -12.16 -1.91 -16.00
N MET A 153 -10.85 -1.94 -16.17
CA MET A 153 -9.89 -1.74 -15.09
C MET A 153 -9.06 -0.48 -15.32
N ARG A 154 -8.78 0.22 -14.22
CA ARG A 154 -7.85 1.35 -14.14
C ARG A 154 -6.89 1.07 -13.01
N VAL A 155 -5.72 1.68 -13.08
CA VAL A 155 -4.68 1.50 -12.07
C VAL A 155 -4.17 2.87 -11.66
N MET A 156 -3.96 3.04 -10.35
CA MET A 156 -3.05 4.05 -9.82
C MET A 156 -1.91 3.34 -9.08
N MET A 157 -0.76 3.95 -9.04
CA MET A 157 0.37 3.52 -8.22
C MET A 157 0.66 4.57 -7.15
N THR A 158 1.02 4.15 -5.95
CA THR A 158 1.44 5.07 -4.87
C THR A 158 2.77 5.72 -5.20
N ARG A 159 3.66 4.98 -5.88
CA ARG A 159 4.88 5.43 -6.54
C ARG A 159 5.11 4.67 -7.84
N ASP A 160 5.62 5.32 -8.85
CA ASP A 160 5.96 4.75 -10.17
C ASP A 160 7.45 4.84 -10.51
N SER A 161 8.21 5.44 -9.61
CA SER A 161 9.67 5.61 -9.68
C SER A 161 10.29 5.43 -8.30
N ASP A 162 11.61 5.65 -8.19
CA ASP A 162 12.33 5.51 -6.92
C ASP A 162 12.22 6.81 -6.11
N PHE A 163 11.20 6.91 -5.27
CA PHE A 163 11.03 7.94 -4.25
C PHE A 163 10.27 7.37 -3.06
N PHE A 164 10.51 7.94 -1.88
CA PHE A 164 9.83 7.53 -0.66
C PHE A 164 8.40 8.08 -0.59
N VAL A 165 7.47 7.26 -0.10
CA VAL A 165 6.09 7.65 0.21
C VAL A 165 5.76 7.17 1.61
N PRO A 166 5.42 8.06 2.55
CA PRO A 166 5.02 7.68 3.90
C PRO A 166 3.84 6.69 3.92
N LEU A 167 3.80 5.78 4.89
CA LEU A 167 2.79 4.72 4.96
C LEU A 167 1.36 5.27 4.95
N TRP A 168 1.09 6.31 5.76
CA TRP A 168 -0.23 6.95 5.80
C TRP A 168 -0.62 7.57 4.46
N MET A 169 0.35 8.16 3.75
CA MET A 169 0.11 8.80 2.45
C MET A 169 -0.20 7.77 1.35
N ARG A 170 0.34 6.55 1.43
CA ARG A 170 0.00 5.45 0.51
C ARG A 170 -1.49 5.13 0.58
N VAL A 171 -2.00 5.00 1.81
CA VAL A 171 -3.42 4.75 2.07
C VAL A 171 -4.28 5.93 1.63
N GLU A 172 -3.87 7.15 1.99
CA GLU A 172 -4.59 8.36 1.63
C GLU A 172 -4.70 8.56 0.11
N LYS A 173 -3.62 8.32 -0.64
CA LYS A 173 -3.65 8.34 -2.11
C LYS A 173 -4.72 7.39 -2.67
N ALA A 174 -4.79 6.16 -2.16
CA ALA A 174 -5.79 5.19 -2.59
C ALA A 174 -7.22 5.64 -2.25
N GLN A 175 -7.42 6.20 -1.06
CA GLN A 175 -8.73 6.72 -0.62
C GLN A 175 -9.17 7.92 -1.44
N ARG A 176 -8.30 8.90 -1.64
CA ARG A 176 -8.60 10.12 -2.46
C ARG A 176 -8.90 9.78 -3.90
N ALA A 177 -8.19 8.81 -4.47
CA ALA A 177 -8.48 8.31 -5.81
C ALA A 177 -9.79 7.50 -5.88
N ASN A 178 -10.43 7.23 -4.73
CA ASN A 178 -11.56 6.32 -4.63
C ASN A 178 -11.24 4.93 -5.20
N ALA A 179 -10.09 4.37 -4.86
CA ALA A 179 -9.73 3.02 -5.24
C ALA A 179 -10.76 1.99 -4.73
N ASP A 180 -10.96 0.95 -5.50
CA ASP A 180 -11.84 -0.15 -5.15
C ASP A 180 -11.10 -1.23 -4.37
N LEU A 181 -9.81 -1.38 -4.65
CA LEU A 181 -8.91 -2.35 -4.03
C LEU A 181 -7.53 -1.73 -3.88
N PHE A 182 -6.82 -2.12 -2.82
CA PHE A 182 -5.44 -1.73 -2.56
C PHE A 182 -4.58 -2.99 -2.39
N THR A 183 -3.43 -3.03 -3.06
CA THR A 183 -2.47 -4.14 -2.98
C THR A 183 -1.08 -3.59 -2.78
N SER A 184 -0.50 -3.80 -1.58
CA SER A 184 0.90 -3.55 -1.29
C SER A 184 1.74 -4.74 -1.71
N ILE A 185 2.92 -4.49 -2.28
CA ILE A 185 3.80 -5.49 -2.88
C ILE A 185 5.16 -5.37 -2.22
N HIS A 186 5.62 -6.47 -1.60
CA HIS A 186 6.84 -6.58 -0.84
C HIS A 186 7.66 -7.82 -1.23
N ALA A 187 8.90 -7.86 -0.80
CA ALA A 187 9.82 -9.00 -0.95
C ALA A 187 10.85 -8.99 0.19
N ASP A 188 10.34 -8.97 1.42
CA ASP A 188 11.09 -8.68 2.64
C ASP A 188 12.26 -9.64 2.92
N GLY A 189 13.08 -9.28 3.88
CA GLY A 189 14.13 -10.13 4.43
C GLY A 189 13.68 -10.83 5.70
N TRP A 190 14.36 -11.94 6.01
CA TRP A 190 14.20 -12.63 7.27
C TRP A 190 15.55 -12.88 7.95
N TYR A 191 15.53 -13.12 9.25
CA TYR A 191 16.75 -13.32 10.05
C TYR A 191 17.56 -14.55 9.63
N THR A 192 16.91 -15.52 9.00
CA THR A 192 17.55 -16.73 8.50
C THR A 192 17.47 -16.80 6.98
N PRO A 193 18.57 -17.08 6.29
CA PRO A 193 18.57 -17.16 4.81
C PRO A 193 17.80 -18.36 4.25
N GLN A 194 17.31 -19.25 5.13
CA GLN A 194 16.47 -20.39 4.77
C GLN A 194 15.00 -20.02 4.59
N ALA A 195 14.58 -18.85 5.14
CA ALA A 195 13.22 -18.37 4.93
C ALA A 195 12.96 -18.17 3.44
N ARG A 196 11.84 -18.72 2.96
CA ARG A 196 11.48 -18.68 1.53
C ARG A 196 9.99 -18.77 1.34
N GLY A 197 9.54 -18.34 0.18
CA GLY A 197 8.16 -18.47 -0.25
C GLY A 197 7.34 -17.21 -0.06
N ALA A 198 6.16 -17.19 -0.68
CA ALA A 198 5.25 -16.07 -0.63
C ALA A 198 4.27 -16.16 0.55
N SER A 199 3.80 -15.02 1.01
CA SER A 199 2.72 -14.88 1.99
C SER A 199 1.76 -13.77 1.58
N VAL A 200 0.52 -13.83 2.08
CA VAL A 200 -0.45 -12.75 1.89
C VAL A 200 -1.00 -12.34 3.26
N TYR A 201 -1.00 -11.04 3.50
CA TYR A 201 -1.39 -10.45 4.76
C TYR A 201 -2.60 -9.53 4.60
N CYS A 202 -3.46 -9.54 5.63
CA CYS A 202 -4.54 -8.57 5.82
C CYS A 202 -4.38 -7.87 7.17
N LEU A 203 -5.09 -6.76 7.34
CA LEU A 203 -5.15 -6.06 8.60
C LEU A 203 -5.80 -6.93 9.70
N SER A 204 -5.27 -6.85 10.91
CA SER A 204 -5.93 -7.26 12.15
C SER A 204 -5.84 -6.15 13.19
N GLU A 205 -6.96 -5.86 13.83
CA GLU A 205 -7.05 -4.95 14.99
C GLU A 205 -6.92 -5.72 16.32
N GLY A 206 -7.24 -7.02 16.32
CA GLY A 206 -7.27 -7.87 17.51
C GLY A 206 -5.96 -8.59 17.84
N GLY A 207 -4.88 -8.30 17.12
CA GLY A 207 -3.58 -8.97 17.28
C GLY A 207 -3.12 -9.68 16.01
N ALA A 208 -1.91 -10.23 16.03
CA ALA A 208 -1.36 -10.93 14.88
C ALA A 208 -1.75 -12.41 14.90
N SER A 209 -1.93 -13.00 13.71
CA SER A 209 -2.24 -14.43 13.54
C SER A 209 -1.07 -15.34 13.91
N SER A 210 0.17 -14.83 13.86
CA SER A 210 1.38 -15.54 14.25
C SER A 210 2.44 -14.55 14.80
N VAL A 211 3.50 -15.08 15.40
CA VAL A 211 4.64 -14.29 15.83
C VAL A 211 5.34 -13.67 14.63
N GLU A 212 5.51 -14.45 13.58
CA GLU A 212 6.12 -14.04 12.31
C GLU A 212 5.32 -12.87 11.69
N ALA A 213 3.99 -12.97 11.62
CA ALA A 213 3.14 -11.89 11.09
C ALA A 213 3.26 -10.60 11.91
N ARG A 214 3.42 -10.71 13.24
CA ARG A 214 3.67 -9.56 14.11
C ARG A 214 5.00 -8.90 13.80
N MET A 215 6.07 -9.70 13.67
CA MET A 215 7.40 -9.20 13.39
C MET A 215 7.48 -8.54 12.01
N MET A 216 6.83 -9.14 11.01
CA MET A 216 6.68 -8.52 9.68
C MET A 216 6.01 -7.15 9.78
N ALA A 217 4.84 -7.07 10.41
CA ALA A 217 4.15 -5.79 10.57
C ALA A 217 4.98 -4.74 11.34
N GLN A 218 5.77 -5.16 12.33
CA GLN A 218 6.67 -4.25 13.05
C GLN A 218 7.77 -3.69 12.14
N ARG A 219 8.36 -4.51 11.28
CA ARG A 219 9.41 -4.08 10.33
C ARG A 219 8.83 -3.13 9.30
N GLU A 220 7.74 -3.51 8.65
CA GLU A 220 7.07 -2.68 7.65
C GLU A 220 6.63 -1.33 8.23
N ASN A 221 6.10 -1.33 9.45
CA ASN A 221 5.67 -0.12 10.12
C ASN A 221 6.85 0.80 10.54
N ALA A 222 8.10 0.31 10.54
CA ALA A 222 9.29 1.11 10.79
C ALA A 222 9.78 1.89 9.56
N SER A 223 9.24 1.64 8.40
CA SER A 223 9.60 2.26 7.11
C SER A 223 9.54 3.80 7.17
N ASP A 224 8.54 4.40 7.82
CA ASP A 224 8.42 5.85 7.95
C ASP A 224 9.62 6.49 8.68
N ALA A 225 10.16 5.81 9.71
CA ALA A 225 11.35 6.31 10.41
C ALA A 225 12.61 6.20 9.54
N ILE A 226 12.73 5.14 8.73
CA ILE A 226 13.84 4.95 7.77
C ILE A 226 13.77 6.01 6.68
N GLY A 227 12.58 6.32 6.19
CA GLY A 227 12.34 7.36 5.19
C GLY A 227 12.45 8.80 5.70
N GLY A 228 12.88 9.00 6.96
CA GLY A 228 13.14 10.33 7.54
C GLY A 228 11.89 11.08 8.00
N ILE A 229 10.76 10.41 8.16
CA ILE A 229 9.53 11.04 8.68
C ILE A 229 9.62 11.21 10.20
N ASP A 230 9.32 12.41 10.68
CA ASP A 230 9.13 12.65 12.12
C ASP A 230 7.82 12.02 12.61
N ILE A 231 7.93 10.76 13.07
CA ILE A 231 6.81 9.99 13.62
C ILE A 231 6.20 10.58 14.89
N ASN A 232 6.87 11.54 15.54
CA ASN A 232 6.39 12.24 16.72
C ASN A 232 5.68 13.54 16.37
N SER A 233 5.70 13.97 15.13
CA SER A 233 5.00 15.17 14.69
C SER A 233 3.49 15.06 14.92
N ARG A 234 2.86 16.19 15.23
CA ARG A 234 1.40 16.25 15.45
C ARG A 234 0.63 15.76 14.23
N ASP A 235 1.07 16.15 13.05
CA ASP A 235 0.40 15.81 11.79
C ASP A 235 0.46 14.31 11.52
N TYR A 236 1.59 13.66 11.80
CA TYR A 236 1.71 12.21 11.71
C TYR A 236 0.78 11.48 12.67
N GLN A 237 0.70 11.93 13.93
CA GLN A 237 -0.17 11.33 14.93
C GLN A 237 -1.66 11.50 14.57
N VAL A 238 -2.06 12.66 14.06
CA VAL A 238 -3.44 12.88 13.56
C VAL A 238 -3.76 11.98 12.37
N ALA A 239 -2.86 11.88 11.39
CA ALA A 239 -3.04 11.00 10.24
C ALA A 239 -3.19 9.54 10.68
N LYS A 240 -2.38 9.08 11.63
CA LYS A 240 -2.46 7.72 12.19
C LYS A 240 -3.80 7.43 12.84
N VAL A 241 -4.34 8.37 13.65
CA VAL A 241 -5.66 8.22 14.28
C VAL A 241 -6.77 8.09 13.24
N LEU A 242 -6.72 8.87 12.15
CA LEU A 242 -7.70 8.79 11.07
C LEU A 242 -7.67 7.45 10.33
N LEU A 243 -6.50 6.82 10.22
CA LEU A 243 -6.36 5.49 9.62
C LEU A 243 -6.89 4.37 10.55
N ASP A 244 -6.91 4.58 11.86
CA ASP A 244 -7.39 3.57 12.83
C ASP A 244 -8.92 3.34 12.79
N MET A 245 -9.63 3.95 11.83
CA MET A 245 -11.07 3.79 11.63
C MET A 245 -11.46 2.62 10.70
N SER A 246 -10.55 1.67 10.47
CA SER A 246 -10.87 0.47 9.68
C SER A 246 -12.04 -0.32 10.29
N THR A 247 -12.89 -0.87 9.42
CA THR A 247 -14.08 -1.58 9.88
C THR A 247 -13.94 -3.09 9.67
N THR A 248 -14.62 -3.88 10.49
CA THR A 248 -14.71 -5.34 10.32
C THR A 248 -15.19 -5.72 8.91
N ALA A 249 -16.07 -4.92 8.32
CA ALA A 249 -16.54 -5.15 6.94
C ALA A 249 -15.40 -5.05 5.91
N GLN A 250 -14.50 -4.08 6.07
CA GLN A 250 -13.33 -3.91 5.19
C GLN A 250 -12.30 -5.02 5.39
N ILE A 251 -12.03 -5.40 6.64
CA ILE A 251 -11.15 -6.53 6.95
C ILE A 251 -11.67 -7.81 6.30
N ASN A 252 -12.98 -8.09 6.43
CA ASN A 252 -13.61 -9.26 5.81
C ASN A 252 -13.56 -9.20 4.27
N ALA A 253 -13.71 -8.02 3.66
CA ALA A 253 -13.55 -7.86 2.22
C ALA A 253 -12.10 -8.10 1.78
N SER A 254 -11.12 -7.63 2.57
CA SER A 254 -9.69 -7.89 2.37
C SER A 254 -9.37 -9.39 2.41
N LEU A 255 -9.87 -10.10 3.41
CA LEU A 255 -9.70 -11.56 3.53
C LEU A 255 -10.27 -12.32 2.34
N ARG A 256 -11.45 -11.89 1.83
CA ARG A 256 -12.05 -12.49 0.62
C ARG A 256 -11.21 -12.25 -0.64
N MET A 257 -10.47 -11.14 -0.72
CA MET A 257 -9.52 -10.85 -1.81
C MET A 257 -8.22 -11.62 -1.65
N ALA A 258 -7.69 -11.69 -0.45
CA ALA A 258 -6.41 -12.31 -0.14
C ALA A 258 -6.41 -13.83 -0.35
N GLY A 259 -7.52 -14.52 -0.04
CA GLY A 259 -7.64 -15.98 -0.19
C GLY A 259 -7.38 -16.47 -1.62
N PRO A 260 -8.12 -16.02 -2.63
CA PRO A 260 -7.83 -16.34 -4.03
C PRO A 260 -6.41 -15.95 -4.47
N THR A 261 -5.90 -14.79 -4.00
CA THR A 261 -4.54 -14.34 -4.32
C THR A 261 -3.49 -15.31 -3.78
N LEU A 262 -3.59 -15.71 -2.51
CA LEU A 262 -2.69 -16.70 -1.91
C LEU A 262 -2.74 -18.04 -2.68
N LYS A 263 -3.93 -18.51 -3.05
CA LYS A 263 -4.11 -19.74 -3.83
C LYS A 263 -3.42 -19.65 -5.20
N LYS A 264 -3.54 -18.53 -5.91
CA LYS A 264 -2.87 -18.31 -7.19
C LYS A 264 -1.37 -18.22 -7.03
N MET A 265 -0.89 -17.54 -5.99
CA MET A 265 0.54 -17.50 -5.66
C MET A 265 1.09 -18.91 -5.44
N GLY A 266 0.40 -19.76 -4.67
CA GLY A 266 0.81 -21.14 -4.39
C GLY A 266 0.85 -22.06 -5.61
N SER A 267 0.21 -21.71 -6.73
CA SER A 267 0.33 -22.46 -7.98
C SER A 267 1.61 -22.16 -8.79
N ILE A 268 2.34 -21.10 -8.39
CA ILE A 268 3.51 -20.59 -9.14
C ILE A 268 4.78 -20.63 -8.30
N VAL A 269 4.66 -20.28 -7.02
CA VAL A 269 5.77 -20.17 -6.08
C VAL A 269 5.50 -20.99 -4.83
N HIS A 270 6.57 -21.33 -4.11
CA HIS A 270 6.44 -21.91 -2.78
C HIS A 270 5.72 -20.91 -1.86
N LEU A 271 4.81 -21.38 -1.04
CA LEU A 271 4.17 -20.55 -0.01
C LEU A 271 4.93 -20.69 1.31
N HIS A 272 5.28 -19.57 1.92
CA HIS A 272 5.77 -19.52 3.29
C HIS A 272 4.65 -19.83 4.28
N SER A 273 3.46 -19.26 4.03
CA SER A 273 2.25 -19.58 4.78
C SER A 273 1.13 -20.05 3.83
N HIS A 274 0.50 -21.18 4.16
CA HIS A 274 -0.64 -21.72 3.41
C HIS A 274 -1.98 -21.07 3.78
N GLN A 275 -1.98 -20.13 4.72
CA GLN A 275 -3.15 -19.37 5.15
C GLN A 275 -2.85 -17.88 5.05
N VAL A 276 -3.89 -17.09 4.75
CA VAL A 276 -3.80 -15.63 4.84
C VAL A 276 -3.46 -15.26 6.27
N GLN A 277 -2.39 -14.50 6.45
CA GLN A 277 -1.94 -14.02 7.74
C GLN A 277 -2.57 -12.66 8.05
N GLN A 278 -2.64 -12.29 9.32
CA GLN A 278 -3.17 -11.01 9.75
C GLN A 278 -2.26 -10.38 10.81
N ALA A 279 -2.04 -9.07 10.71
CA ALA A 279 -1.34 -8.28 11.72
C ALA A 279 -1.65 -6.79 11.57
N GLY A 280 -1.11 -5.96 12.46
CA GLY A 280 -1.35 -4.52 12.52
C GLY A 280 -0.52 -3.71 11.52
N PHE A 281 -0.57 -4.01 10.23
CA PHE A 281 0.10 -3.25 9.18
C PHE A 281 -0.52 -1.87 9.01
N VAL A 282 0.26 -0.80 9.18
CA VAL A 282 -0.21 0.59 9.02
C VAL A 282 -0.68 0.84 7.60
N VAL A 283 0.03 0.35 6.60
CA VAL A 283 -0.30 0.52 5.18
C VAL A 283 -1.62 -0.15 4.77
N LEU A 284 -2.15 -1.07 5.57
CA LEU A 284 -3.43 -1.74 5.32
C LEU A 284 -4.62 -1.10 6.05
N LYS A 285 -4.39 -0.07 6.85
CA LYS A 285 -5.42 0.63 7.61
C LYS A 285 -6.22 1.54 6.69
N SER A 286 -7.36 1.05 6.22
CA SER A 286 -8.26 1.84 5.39
C SER A 286 -9.71 1.59 5.78
N PRO A 287 -10.48 2.63 6.14
CA PRO A 287 -11.90 2.48 6.47
C PRO A 287 -12.78 2.15 5.26
N THR A 288 -12.31 2.39 4.04
CA THR A 288 -13.15 2.35 2.84
C THR A 288 -12.64 1.43 1.73
N VAL A 289 -11.36 1.03 1.74
CA VAL A 289 -10.73 0.28 0.65
C VAL A 289 -10.26 -1.09 1.16
N PRO A 290 -10.78 -2.21 0.64
CA PRO A 290 -10.22 -3.53 0.92
C PRO A 290 -8.75 -3.60 0.52
N SER A 291 -7.88 -4.05 1.45
CA SER A 291 -6.44 -3.93 1.34
C SER A 291 -5.74 -5.25 1.68
N MET A 292 -4.72 -5.61 0.92
CA MET A 292 -3.84 -6.73 1.23
C MET A 292 -2.38 -6.35 0.98
N LEU A 293 -1.46 -7.02 1.67
CA LEU A 293 -0.03 -6.97 1.44
C LEU A 293 0.43 -8.35 0.96
N VAL A 294 1.21 -8.39 -0.09
CA VAL A 294 1.74 -9.61 -0.69
C VAL A 294 3.25 -9.61 -0.57
N GLU A 295 3.77 -10.51 0.27
CA GLU A 295 5.17 -10.90 0.26
C GLU A 295 5.39 -11.86 -0.91
N THR A 296 6.15 -11.43 -1.88
CA THR A 296 6.32 -12.20 -3.12
C THR A 296 7.41 -13.27 -3.03
N ALA A 297 8.37 -13.08 -2.12
CA ALA A 297 9.49 -13.95 -1.80
C ALA A 297 10.27 -13.32 -0.64
N PHE A 298 11.29 -14.00 -0.12
CA PHE A 298 12.24 -13.42 0.82
C PHE A 298 13.54 -13.05 0.09
N ILE A 299 13.80 -11.74 -0.12
CA ILE A 299 15.00 -11.27 -0.81
C ILE A 299 16.30 -11.65 -0.07
N SER A 300 16.23 -11.89 1.24
CA SER A 300 17.36 -12.39 2.05
C SER A 300 17.78 -13.83 1.72
N ASN A 301 16.93 -14.59 0.99
CA ASN A 301 17.25 -15.93 0.50
C ASN A 301 17.97 -15.82 -0.86
N PRO A 302 19.20 -16.35 -1.02
CA PRO A 302 19.96 -16.20 -2.26
C PRO A 302 19.28 -16.78 -3.51
N GLU A 303 18.53 -17.88 -3.36
CA GLU A 303 17.81 -18.50 -4.49
C GLU A 303 16.60 -17.64 -4.90
N GLU A 304 15.90 -17.07 -3.93
CA GLU A 304 14.76 -16.20 -4.21
C GLU A 304 15.20 -14.84 -4.73
N GLU A 305 16.28 -14.26 -4.19
CA GLU A 305 16.89 -13.05 -4.74
C GLU A 305 17.24 -13.25 -6.23
N ALA A 306 17.91 -14.35 -6.57
CA ALA A 306 18.24 -14.66 -7.95
C ALA A 306 17.00 -14.77 -8.85
N ARG A 307 15.89 -15.35 -8.35
CA ARG A 307 14.61 -15.39 -9.08
C ARG A 307 13.99 -14.02 -9.24
N LEU A 308 13.94 -13.23 -8.16
CA LEU A 308 13.40 -11.87 -8.15
C LEU A 308 14.10 -10.95 -9.15
N GLN A 309 15.38 -11.17 -9.44
CA GLN A 309 16.12 -10.45 -10.46
C GLN A 309 15.70 -10.82 -11.89
N THR A 310 15.03 -11.95 -12.10
CA THR A 310 14.60 -12.36 -13.45
C THR A 310 13.27 -11.71 -13.85
N PRO A 311 13.16 -11.14 -15.05
CA PRO A 311 11.89 -10.59 -15.54
C PRO A 311 10.79 -11.65 -15.64
N ALA A 312 11.16 -12.92 -15.95
CA ALA A 312 10.21 -14.01 -16.06
C ALA A 312 9.49 -14.29 -14.73
N TYR A 313 10.23 -14.35 -13.63
CA TYR A 313 9.65 -14.59 -12.31
C TYR A 313 8.78 -13.42 -11.85
N ARG A 314 9.24 -12.17 -12.01
CA ARG A 314 8.45 -10.98 -11.68
C ARG A 314 7.11 -10.93 -12.44
N LYS A 315 7.11 -11.30 -13.74
CA LYS A 315 5.88 -11.40 -14.55
C LYS A 315 4.95 -12.51 -14.05
N GLN A 316 5.50 -13.66 -13.66
CA GLN A 316 4.71 -14.77 -13.11
C GLN A 316 4.03 -14.37 -11.80
N VAL A 317 4.77 -13.75 -10.88
CA VAL A 317 4.24 -13.25 -9.61
C VAL A 317 3.16 -12.20 -9.85
N ALA A 318 3.42 -11.20 -10.67
CA ALA A 318 2.43 -10.18 -11.03
C ALA A 318 1.16 -10.80 -11.62
N ARG A 319 1.30 -11.81 -12.48
CA ARG A 319 0.14 -12.53 -13.04
C ARG A 319 -0.65 -13.28 -11.97
N ALA A 320 0.02 -13.94 -11.02
CA ALA A 320 -0.65 -14.67 -9.95
C ALA A 320 -1.48 -13.73 -9.06
N ILE A 321 -0.89 -12.59 -8.67
CA ILE A 321 -1.60 -11.54 -7.91
C ILE A 321 -2.82 -11.05 -8.70
N PHE A 322 -2.62 -10.76 -9.98
CA PHE A 322 -3.68 -10.27 -10.85
C PHE A 322 -4.84 -11.26 -11.02
N GLU A 323 -4.54 -12.54 -11.23
CA GLU A 323 -5.56 -13.58 -11.34
C GLU A 323 -6.35 -13.77 -10.04
N GLY A 324 -5.69 -13.66 -8.88
CA GLY A 324 -6.37 -13.67 -7.58
C GLY A 324 -7.34 -12.50 -7.43
N ILE A 325 -6.91 -11.28 -7.79
CA ILE A 325 -7.77 -10.09 -7.79
C ILE A 325 -8.95 -10.27 -8.75
N ARG A 326 -8.72 -10.81 -9.95
CA ARG A 326 -9.80 -11.06 -10.92
C ARG A 326 -10.82 -12.08 -10.41
N GLU A 327 -10.35 -13.15 -9.77
CA GLU A 327 -11.22 -14.18 -9.16
C GLU A 327 -12.10 -13.55 -8.08
N TYR A 328 -11.54 -12.69 -7.22
CA TYR A 328 -12.31 -11.93 -6.24
C TYR A 328 -13.36 -11.02 -6.90
N LEU A 329 -12.98 -10.24 -7.91
CA LEU A 329 -13.88 -9.31 -8.60
C LEU A 329 -15.01 -10.02 -9.36
N ALA A 330 -14.81 -11.26 -9.82
CA ALA A 330 -15.84 -12.05 -10.48
C ALA A 330 -17.02 -12.36 -9.55
N THR A 331 -16.75 -12.52 -8.26
CA THR A 331 -17.77 -12.81 -7.23
C THR A 331 -18.17 -11.57 -6.41
N ASN A 332 -17.35 -10.52 -6.43
CA ASN A 332 -17.57 -9.28 -5.69
C ASN A 332 -17.45 -8.07 -6.65
N PRO A 333 -18.36 -7.91 -7.62
CA PRO A 333 -18.28 -6.79 -8.54
C PRO A 333 -18.47 -5.47 -7.79
N PRO A 334 -17.72 -4.41 -8.13
CA PRO A 334 -17.84 -3.13 -7.47
C PRO A 334 -19.25 -2.57 -7.64
N LEU A 335 -19.87 -2.21 -6.54
CA LEU A 335 -21.18 -1.58 -6.54
C LEU A 335 -21.10 -0.21 -7.24
N ALA A 336 -22.10 0.11 -8.04
CA ALA A 336 -22.23 1.46 -8.60
C ALA A 336 -22.31 2.47 -7.44
N ARG A 337 -21.28 3.30 -7.28
CA ARG A 337 -21.32 4.37 -6.26
C ARG A 337 -22.41 5.35 -6.65
N ARG A 338 -23.42 5.57 -5.80
CA ARG A 338 -24.34 6.70 -5.96
C ARG A 338 -23.48 7.96 -5.84
N ARG A 339 -23.44 8.79 -6.89
CA ARG A 339 -22.94 10.16 -6.75
C ARG A 339 -23.90 10.88 -5.80
N THR A 340 -23.48 11.06 -4.57
CA THR A 340 -24.10 12.06 -3.68
C THR A 340 -23.58 13.40 -4.20
N PHE A 341 -24.39 14.13 -4.93
CA PHE A 341 -24.14 15.53 -5.21
C PHE A 341 -24.33 16.27 -3.86
N VAL A 342 -23.27 16.83 -3.33
CA VAL A 342 -23.29 17.83 -2.24
C VAL A 342 -23.23 19.18 -2.88
#